data_db530d7b0e6fff68a3c694ca9b7a8855
#
_entry.id   db530d7b0e6fff68a3c694ca9b7a8855
#
_cell.length_a   1.000
_cell.length_b   1.000
_cell.length_c   1.000
_cell.angle_alpha   90.00
_cell.angle_beta   90.00
_cell.angle_gamma   90.00
#
_symmetry.space_group_name_H-M   'P 1'
#
loop_
_entity.id
_entity.type
_entity.pdbx_description
1 polymer ?
#
loop_
_entity_poly.entity_id
_entity_poly.type
_entity_poly.pdbx_seq_one_letter_code
_entity_poly.pdbx_strand_id
1 'polypeptide(L)'
;AVFVVVYIIMVGGLYFYSKNIIMKDLVEFAAQYGIVQNTLLRELSIPYAILLDDGKAIWMNDEFEAILGGKPKGEAYISKYIPELNRSIFPKEDQRTVTMEVYYDDKEYQAEIRRVSVEGFSDTEQLMELPKEKEYFIAVYLQDVTEFNRIIRENEEQRMVAGLVYIDNYDEVIDSVEEVRQSLLMALVDRKINQYIAKVDGIVKKLENDKYFIIIRKSYFKQLEEDKFSLLDDVKSVNIGNGIPATLSIGLGLSSDSYAQSYNYARVAIDLALARGGDQAVIKDCNGVTYYGGKREQTAKNTRVKARVKAEALREFITVKDKIFVMGHKLTDVDAFGAAMGIYRAALALEKRAYIVINEVSASL
;
A
#
# COMPACT_ATOMS: atom_id res chain seq x y z
N ALA A 1 -11.67 -59.59 -73.91
CA ALA A 1 -12.85 -58.85 -73.45
C ALA A 1 -13.36 -59.36 -72.08
N VAL A 2 -13.59 -60.72 -71.95
CA VAL A 2 -14.18 -61.28 -70.69
C VAL A 2 -13.32 -61.02 -69.46
N PHE A 3 -12.01 -61.17 -69.49
CA PHE A 3 -11.08 -60.94 -68.40
C PHE A 3 -11.08 -59.46 -67.91
N VAL A 4 -11.23 -58.51 -68.80
CA VAL A 4 -11.29 -57.10 -68.48
C VAL A 4 -12.58 -56.75 -67.67
N VAL A 5 -13.70 -57.36 -68.12
CA VAL A 5 -14.99 -57.16 -67.44
C VAL A 5 -14.98 -57.76 -66.01
N VAL A 6 -14.43 -58.98 -65.87
CA VAL A 6 -14.29 -59.64 -64.57
C VAL A 6 -13.37 -58.84 -63.65
N TYR A 7 -12.27 -58.28 -64.17
CA TYR A 7 -11.35 -57.45 -63.43
C TYR A 7 -12.04 -56.14 -62.93
N ILE A 8 -12.81 -55.45 -63.77
CA ILE A 8 -13.54 -54.23 -63.38
C ILE A 8 -14.59 -54.55 -62.33
N ILE A 9 -15.32 -55.66 -62.43
CA ILE A 9 -16.30 -56.06 -61.42
C ILE A 9 -15.60 -56.40 -60.14
N MET A 10 -14.47 -57.11 -60.16
CA MET A 10 -13.71 -57.46 -58.94
C MET A 10 -13.12 -56.20 -58.25
N VAL A 11 -12.52 -55.28 -59.01
CA VAL A 11 -11.98 -54.00 -58.48
C VAL A 11 -13.11 -53.12 -57.97
N GLY A 12 -14.23 -53.03 -58.68
CA GLY A 12 -15.40 -52.29 -58.22
C GLY A 12 -15.98 -52.89 -56.94
N GLY A 13 -16.09 -54.21 -56.84
CA GLY A 13 -16.55 -54.91 -55.64
C GLY A 13 -15.60 -54.67 -54.41
N LEU A 14 -14.31 -54.82 -54.65
CA LEU A 14 -13.29 -54.53 -53.61
C LEU A 14 -13.31 -53.07 -53.19
N TYR A 15 -13.48 -52.14 -54.13
CA TYR A 15 -13.58 -50.68 -53.78
C TYR A 15 -14.81 -50.39 -52.94
N PHE A 16 -15.99 -50.89 -53.29
CA PHE A 16 -17.19 -50.66 -52.48
C PHE A 16 -17.12 -51.37 -51.15
N TYR A 17 -16.51 -52.53 -51.05
CA TYR A 17 -16.30 -53.24 -49.79
C TYR A 17 -15.33 -52.48 -48.84
N SER A 18 -14.14 -52.11 -49.38
CA SER A 18 -13.13 -51.39 -48.64
C SER A 18 -13.59 -49.98 -48.23
N LYS A 19 -14.32 -49.29 -49.14
CA LYS A 19 -14.87 -47.96 -48.83
C LYS A 19 -15.78 -47.94 -47.58
N ASN A 20 -16.67 -48.96 -47.51
CA ASN A 20 -17.59 -49.02 -46.34
C ASN A 20 -16.87 -49.34 -45.02
N ILE A 21 -15.81 -50.18 -45.08
CA ILE A 21 -15.00 -50.50 -43.91
C ILE A 21 -14.21 -49.25 -43.47
N ILE A 22 -13.50 -48.62 -44.42
CA ILE A 22 -12.71 -47.41 -44.15
C ILE A 22 -13.60 -46.28 -43.61
N MET A 23 -14.78 -46.06 -44.20
CA MET A 23 -15.71 -45.05 -43.72
C MET A 23 -16.22 -45.35 -42.31
N LYS A 24 -16.50 -46.64 -42.00
CA LYS A 24 -16.91 -47.04 -40.66
C LYS A 24 -15.77 -46.79 -39.63
N ASP A 25 -14.57 -47.24 -39.98
CA ASP A 25 -13.39 -47.05 -39.10
C ASP A 25 -13.06 -45.57 -38.90
N LEU A 26 -13.22 -44.74 -39.93
CA LEU A 26 -13.00 -43.30 -39.89
C LEU A 26 -14.04 -42.58 -39.00
N VAL A 27 -15.32 -42.99 -39.12
CA VAL A 27 -16.40 -42.45 -38.26
C VAL A 27 -16.21 -42.89 -36.81
N GLU A 28 -15.81 -44.13 -36.57
CA GLU A 28 -15.52 -44.64 -35.23
C GLU A 28 -14.32 -43.95 -34.63
N PHE A 29 -13.26 -43.73 -35.37
CA PHE A 29 -12.08 -42.94 -34.93
C PHE A 29 -12.47 -41.49 -34.64
N ALA A 30 -13.23 -40.85 -35.52
CA ALA A 30 -13.69 -39.47 -35.28
C ALA A 30 -14.57 -39.34 -34.03
N ALA A 31 -15.48 -40.34 -33.82
CA ALA A 31 -16.31 -40.40 -32.64
C ALA A 31 -15.48 -40.60 -31.35
N GLN A 32 -14.52 -41.54 -31.38
CA GLN A 32 -13.63 -41.77 -30.22
C GLN A 32 -12.75 -40.55 -29.94
N TYR A 33 -12.21 -39.88 -30.96
CA TYR A 33 -11.42 -38.69 -30.81
C TYR A 33 -12.26 -37.53 -30.17
N GLY A 34 -13.50 -37.37 -30.65
CA GLY A 34 -14.43 -36.40 -30.07
C GLY A 34 -14.78 -36.68 -28.60
N ILE A 35 -14.98 -37.97 -28.25
CA ILE A 35 -15.24 -38.36 -26.85
C ILE A 35 -14.03 -38.04 -25.98
N VAL A 36 -12.82 -38.37 -26.42
CA VAL A 36 -11.58 -38.10 -25.68
C VAL A 36 -11.39 -36.60 -25.48
N GLN A 37 -11.56 -35.79 -26.53
CA GLN A 37 -11.47 -34.34 -26.42
C GLN A 37 -12.50 -33.76 -25.43
N ASN A 38 -13.76 -34.19 -25.54
CA ASN A 38 -14.80 -33.69 -24.65
C ASN A 38 -14.57 -34.11 -23.18
N THR A 39 -14.10 -35.35 -22.98
CA THR A 39 -13.74 -35.80 -21.61
C THR A 39 -12.58 -34.99 -21.05
N LEU A 40 -11.51 -34.80 -21.84
CA LEU A 40 -10.36 -33.98 -21.40
C LEU A 40 -10.75 -32.53 -21.07
N LEU A 41 -11.63 -31.92 -21.87
CA LEU A 41 -12.12 -30.57 -21.61
C LEU A 41 -13.01 -30.49 -20.37
N ARG A 42 -13.82 -31.53 -20.10
CA ARG A 42 -14.65 -31.59 -18.91
C ARG A 42 -13.85 -31.80 -17.61
N GLU A 43 -12.81 -32.63 -17.68
CA GLU A 43 -11.95 -32.96 -16.54
C GLU A 43 -10.83 -31.92 -16.30
N LEU A 44 -10.81 -30.80 -17.05
CA LEU A 44 -9.91 -29.70 -16.77
C LEU A 44 -10.16 -29.17 -15.37
N SER A 45 -9.11 -29.11 -14.54
CA SER A 45 -9.16 -28.58 -13.17
C SER A 45 -9.38 -27.06 -13.08
N ILE A 46 -9.40 -26.38 -14.24
CA ILE A 46 -9.64 -24.93 -14.32
C ILE A 46 -11.10 -24.73 -14.72
N PRO A 47 -11.90 -24.02 -13.92
CA PRO A 47 -13.26 -23.65 -14.29
C PRO A 47 -13.31 -22.90 -15.60
N TYR A 48 -14.02 -23.44 -16.57
CA TYR A 48 -14.06 -22.94 -17.93
C TYR A 48 -15.46 -22.96 -18.50
N ALA A 49 -15.87 -21.85 -19.13
CA ALA A 49 -17.15 -21.73 -19.80
C ALA A 49 -17.01 -21.08 -21.19
N ILE A 50 -17.88 -21.48 -22.10
CA ILE A 50 -18.06 -20.85 -23.41
C ILE A 50 -19.43 -20.19 -23.44
N LEU A 51 -19.43 -18.89 -23.76
CA LEU A 51 -20.62 -18.04 -23.78
C LEU A 51 -20.84 -17.48 -25.19
N LEU A 52 -22.09 -17.15 -25.48
CA LEU A 52 -22.46 -16.26 -26.57
C LEU A 52 -22.13 -14.78 -26.23
N ASP A 53 -22.23 -13.93 -27.21
CA ASP A 53 -22.03 -12.47 -27.11
C ASP A 53 -23.05 -11.77 -26.18
N ASP A 54 -24.17 -12.41 -25.87
CA ASP A 54 -25.18 -11.93 -24.91
C ASP A 54 -24.95 -12.45 -23.47
N GLY A 55 -23.92 -13.29 -23.25
CA GLY A 55 -23.59 -13.87 -21.96
C GLY A 55 -24.33 -15.17 -21.64
N LYS A 56 -25.05 -15.76 -22.63
CA LYS A 56 -25.65 -17.07 -22.50
C LYS A 56 -24.58 -18.15 -22.59
N ALA A 57 -24.50 -19.01 -21.59
CA ALA A 57 -23.57 -20.13 -21.59
C ALA A 57 -24.05 -21.23 -22.56
N ILE A 58 -23.14 -21.62 -23.45
CA ILE A 58 -23.36 -22.75 -24.38
C ILE A 58 -22.80 -24.03 -23.77
N TRP A 59 -21.67 -23.90 -23.11
CA TRP A 59 -20.95 -25.01 -22.52
C TRP A 59 -20.17 -24.59 -21.29
N MET A 60 -20.08 -25.48 -20.30
CA MET A 60 -19.29 -25.31 -19.08
C MET A 60 -18.68 -26.67 -18.72
N ASN A 61 -17.48 -26.66 -18.12
CA ASN A 61 -16.91 -27.88 -17.56
C ASN A 61 -17.45 -28.13 -16.14
N ASP A 62 -17.17 -29.32 -15.61
CA ASP A 62 -17.69 -29.77 -14.33
C ASP A 62 -17.23 -28.87 -13.18
N GLU A 63 -16.02 -28.32 -13.23
CA GLU A 63 -15.50 -27.36 -12.25
C GLU A 63 -16.26 -26.02 -12.25
N PHE A 64 -16.62 -25.52 -13.43
CA PHE A 64 -17.42 -24.30 -13.53
C PHE A 64 -18.86 -24.53 -13.06
N GLU A 65 -19.47 -25.68 -13.42
CA GLU A 65 -20.78 -26.09 -12.92
C GLU A 65 -20.76 -26.23 -11.38
N ALA A 66 -19.70 -26.78 -10.80
CA ALA A 66 -19.54 -26.90 -9.34
C ALA A 66 -19.52 -25.53 -8.63
N ILE A 67 -18.84 -24.54 -9.19
CA ILE A 67 -18.84 -23.17 -8.66
C ILE A 67 -20.28 -22.62 -8.61
N LEU A 68 -21.09 -22.84 -9.64
CA LEU A 68 -22.46 -22.34 -9.72
C LEU A 68 -23.46 -23.12 -8.85
N GLY A 69 -23.00 -24.11 -8.08
CA GLY A 69 -23.84 -24.98 -7.25
C GLY A 69 -24.54 -26.11 -8.03
N GLY A 70 -24.00 -26.46 -9.20
CA GLY A 70 -24.45 -27.52 -10.08
C GLY A 70 -24.92 -27.03 -11.44
N LYS A 71 -25.29 -27.98 -12.32
CA LYS A 71 -25.69 -27.67 -13.68
C LYS A 71 -26.93 -26.76 -13.74
N PRO A 72 -26.86 -25.59 -14.37
CA PRO A 72 -27.97 -24.66 -14.47
C PRO A 72 -29.17 -25.31 -15.18
N LYS A 73 -30.37 -25.09 -14.64
CA LYS A 73 -31.60 -25.57 -15.26
C LYS A 73 -32.11 -24.55 -16.28
N GLY A 74 -32.15 -24.93 -17.55
CA GLY A 74 -32.64 -24.09 -18.66
C GLY A 74 -31.55 -23.17 -19.22
N GLU A 75 -31.96 -22.00 -19.76
CA GLU A 75 -31.03 -21.03 -20.34
C GLU A 75 -30.18 -20.37 -19.25
N ALA A 76 -28.88 -20.63 -19.27
CA ALA A 76 -27.93 -20.13 -18.29
C ALA A 76 -27.26 -18.84 -18.79
N TYR A 77 -27.68 -17.70 -18.29
CA TYR A 77 -26.96 -16.45 -18.46
C TYR A 77 -26.02 -16.29 -17.28
N ILE A 78 -24.71 -16.15 -17.57
CA ILE A 78 -23.68 -16.10 -16.53
C ILE A 78 -23.88 -14.94 -15.55
N SER A 79 -24.37 -13.80 -16.05
CA SER A 79 -24.65 -12.60 -15.24
C SER A 79 -25.76 -12.79 -14.17
N LYS A 80 -26.55 -13.87 -14.24
CA LYS A 80 -27.52 -14.22 -13.18
C LYS A 80 -26.83 -14.81 -11.93
N TYR A 81 -25.70 -15.44 -12.12
CA TYR A 81 -24.90 -16.08 -11.06
C TYR A 81 -23.77 -15.16 -10.60
N ILE A 82 -23.02 -14.61 -11.54
CA ILE A 82 -21.91 -13.69 -11.32
C ILE A 82 -22.23 -12.38 -12.04
N PRO A 83 -22.87 -11.40 -11.36
CA PRO A 83 -23.35 -10.16 -11.98
C PRO A 83 -22.26 -9.33 -12.66
N GLU A 84 -21.02 -9.44 -12.16
CA GLU A 84 -19.85 -8.78 -12.73
C GLU A 84 -19.55 -9.29 -14.15
N LEU A 85 -19.82 -10.57 -14.46
CA LEU A 85 -19.63 -11.18 -15.78
C LEU A 85 -20.80 -10.86 -16.72
N ASN A 86 -20.91 -9.61 -17.12
CA ASN A 86 -21.98 -9.14 -18.01
C ASN A 86 -21.43 -8.68 -19.37
N ARG A 87 -22.31 -8.45 -20.32
CA ARG A 87 -21.96 -8.09 -21.71
C ARG A 87 -21.05 -6.86 -21.83
N SER A 88 -21.14 -5.92 -20.88
CA SER A 88 -20.38 -4.65 -20.97
C SER A 88 -18.87 -4.83 -20.84
N ILE A 89 -18.44 -5.92 -20.18
CA ILE A 89 -17.03 -6.24 -19.93
C ILE A 89 -16.43 -7.18 -20.97
N PHE A 90 -17.24 -7.75 -21.86
CA PHE A 90 -16.73 -8.69 -22.86
C PHE A 90 -15.78 -7.98 -23.84
N PRO A 91 -14.68 -8.66 -24.23
CA PRO A 91 -13.70 -8.10 -25.14
C PRO A 91 -14.31 -7.66 -26.45
N LYS A 92 -14.01 -6.41 -26.86
CA LYS A 92 -14.36 -5.86 -28.17
C LYS A 92 -13.36 -6.35 -29.24
N GLU A 93 -13.61 -6.01 -30.51
CA GLU A 93 -12.75 -6.47 -31.63
C GLU A 93 -11.27 -6.14 -31.45
N ASP A 94 -10.97 -5.00 -30.87
CA ASP A 94 -9.60 -4.53 -30.63
C ASP A 94 -8.92 -5.17 -29.40
N GLN A 95 -9.68 -5.85 -28.53
CA GLN A 95 -9.19 -6.48 -27.30
C GLN A 95 -9.38 -7.98 -27.36
N ARG A 96 -8.29 -8.75 -27.28
CA ARG A 96 -8.37 -10.22 -27.28
C ARG A 96 -8.72 -10.81 -25.92
N THR A 97 -8.35 -10.14 -24.84
CA THR A 97 -8.49 -10.66 -23.46
C THR A 97 -8.81 -9.53 -22.50
N VAL A 98 -9.70 -9.78 -21.56
CA VAL A 98 -9.98 -8.91 -20.39
C VAL A 98 -9.80 -9.75 -19.15
N THR A 99 -9.09 -9.22 -18.16
CA THR A 99 -8.89 -9.85 -16.85
C THR A 99 -9.53 -8.96 -15.79
N MET A 100 -10.29 -9.55 -14.87
CA MET A 100 -10.92 -8.83 -13.75
C MET A 100 -11.08 -9.72 -12.53
N GLU A 101 -11.25 -9.11 -11.37
CA GLU A 101 -11.61 -9.81 -10.14
C GLU A 101 -13.13 -9.90 -10.02
N VAL A 102 -13.63 -11.05 -9.61
CA VAL A 102 -15.05 -11.30 -9.34
C VAL A 102 -15.21 -12.00 -8.00
N TYR A 103 -16.32 -11.71 -7.30
CA TYR A 103 -16.64 -12.27 -6.00
C TYR A 103 -17.88 -13.15 -6.12
N TYR A 104 -17.75 -14.41 -5.72
CA TYR A 104 -18.87 -15.33 -5.74
C TYR A 104 -18.74 -16.38 -4.63
N ASP A 105 -19.82 -16.59 -3.87
CA ASP A 105 -19.94 -17.59 -2.78
C ASP A 105 -18.75 -17.52 -1.78
N ASP A 106 -18.49 -16.31 -1.24
CA ASP A 106 -17.40 -16.00 -0.30
C ASP A 106 -15.97 -16.29 -0.83
N LYS A 107 -15.85 -16.46 -2.15
CA LYS A 107 -14.57 -16.68 -2.83
C LYS A 107 -14.23 -15.55 -3.77
N GLU A 108 -12.94 -15.34 -3.94
CA GLU A 108 -12.35 -14.38 -4.86
C GLU A 108 -11.82 -15.14 -6.09
N TYR A 109 -12.30 -14.76 -7.27
CA TYR A 109 -11.84 -15.34 -8.52
C TYR A 109 -11.21 -14.28 -9.40
N GLN A 110 -10.10 -14.63 -10.05
CA GLN A 110 -9.61 -13.89 -11.19
C GLN A 110 -10.28 -14.46 -12.45
N ALA A 111 -11.15 -13.67 -13.08
CA ALA A 111 -11.80 -14.02 -14.33
C ALA A 111 -10.97 -13.55 -15.51
N GLU A 112 -10.61 -14.46 -16.38
CA GLU A 112 -10.01 -14.16 -17.68
C GLU A 112 -11.03 -14.42 -18.77
N ILE A 113 -11.37 -13.39 -19.53
CA ILE A 113 -12.41 -13.40 -20.55
C ILE A 113 -11.73 -13.17 -21.89
N ARG A 114 -11.90 -14.13 -22.81
CA ARG A 114 -11.29 -14.10 -24.15
C ARG A 114 -12.33 -14.13 -25.25
N ARG A 115 -12.14 -13.34 -26.28
CA ARG A 115 -12.87 -13.47 -27.53
C ARG A 115 -12.16 -14.50 -28.43
N VAL A 116 -12.88 -15.56 -28.82
CA VAL A 116 -12.39 -16.66 -29.64
C VAL A 116 -13.12 -16.65 -30.98
N SER A 117 -12.40 -16.41 -32.07
CA SER A 117 -12.96 -16.45 -33.43
C SER A 117 -13.24 -17.89 -33.85
N VAL A 118 -14.31 -18.09 -34.61
CA VAL A 118 -14.73 -19.37 -35.14
C VAL A 118 -14.07 -19.64 -36.51
N GLU A 119 -13.32 -18.73 -37.08
CA GLU A 119 -12.62 -18.92 -38.35
C GLU A 119 -11.70 -20.16 -38.29
N GLY A 120 -12.05 -21.23 -39.02
CA GLY A 120 -11.34 -22.50 -39.03
C GLY A 120 -12.05 -23.67 -38.36
N PHE A 121 -13.19 -23.48 -37.72
CA PHE A 121 -13.98 -24.56 -37.12
C PHE A 121 -15.08 -25.14 -38.03
N SER A 122 -15.14 -24.72 -39.28
CA SER A 122 -16.20 -25.09 -40.23
C SER A 122 -16.35 -26.59 -40.52
N ASP A 123 -15.35 -27.41 -40.17
CA ASP A 123 -15.37 -28.87 -40.44
C ASP A 123 -15.69 -29.74 -39.20
N THR A 124 -15.93 -29.12 -38.02
CA THR A 124 -16.14 -29.87 -36.76
C THR A 124 -17.60 -29.78 -36.26
N GLU A 125 -18.57 -29.84 -37.16
CA GLU A 125 -20.00 -29.65 -36.93
C GLU A 125 -20.67 -30.64 -35.94
N GLN A 126 -19.95 -31.62 -35.39
CA GLN A 126 -20.56 -32.69 -34.58
C GLN A 126 -20.24 -32.68 -33.07
N LEU A 127 -19.33 -31.81 -32.61
CA LEU A 127 -18.86 -31.87 -31.22
C LEU A 127 -19.56 -30.93 -30.23
N MET A 128 -20.15 -29.86 -30.74
CA MET A 128 -21.01 -28.95 -29.95
C MET A 128 -22.15 -28.47 -30.85
N GLU A 129 -23.38 -28.39 -30.32
CA GLU A 129 -24.51 -27.74 -30.99
C GLU A 129 -24.28 -26.22 -31.04
N LEU A 130 -23.26 -25.78 -31.81
CA LEU A 130 -22.93 -24.38 -31.98
C LEU A 130 -23.91 -23.69 -32.94
N PRO A 131 -24.42 -22.51 -32.65
CA PRO A 131 -25.23 -21.73 -33.58
C PRO A 131 -24.40 -21.36 -34.83
N LYS A 132 -24.87 -21.77 -36.01
CA LYS A 132 -24.17 -21.63 -37.30
C LYS A 132 -23.93 -20.20 -37.81
N GLU A 133 -24.45 -19.18 -37.10
CA GLU A 133 -24.43 -17.77 -37.52
C GLU A 133 -23.48 -16.88 -36.73
N LYS A 134 -22.67 -17.41 -35.78
CA LYS A 134 -21.83 -16.61 -34.93
C LYS A 134 -20.37 -16.64 -35.35
N GLU A 135 -19.76 -15.46 -35.49
CA GLU A 135 -18.36 -15.30 -35.90
C GLU A 135 -17.38 -15.51 -34.72
N TYR A 136 -17.85 -15.45 -33.48
CA TYR A 136 -17.01 -15.61 -32.30
C TYR A 136 -17.79 -16.09 -31.08
N PHE A 137 -17.06 -16.61 -30.10
CA PHE A 137 -17.53 -16.96 -28.76
C PHE A 137 -16.71 -16.22 -27.69
N ILE A 138 -17.26 -16.18 -26.50
CA ILE A 138 -16.58 -15.66 -25.30
C ILE A 138 -16.19 -16.85 -24.44
N ALA A 139 -14.89 -17.05 -24.27
CA ALA A 139 -14.33 -18.02 -23.33
C ALA A 139 -14.07 -17.34 -21.99
N VAL A 140 -14.53 -17.95 -20.90
CA VAL A 140 -14.34 -17.45 -19.54
C VAL A 140 -13.61 -18.49 -18.72
N TYR A 141 -12.50 -18.10 -18.12
CA TYR A 141 -11.74 -18.89 -17.16
C TYR A 141 -11.86 -18.25 -15.78
N LEU A 142 -12.07 -19.05 -14.76
CA LEU A 142 -12.05 -18.58 -13.36
C LEU A 142 -10.88 -19.23 -12.64
N GLN A 143 -10.05 -18.43 -12.02
CA GLN A 143 -8.99 -18.90 -11.14
C GLN A 143 -9.34 -18.50 -9.70
N ASP A 144 -9.50 -19.48 -8.82
CA ASP A 144 -9.68 -19.19 -7.39
C ASP A 144 -8.39 -18.59 -6.83
N VAL A 145 -8.48 -17.32 -6.44
CA VAL A 145 -7.36 -16.55 -5.86
C VAL A 145 -7.60 -16.20 -4.40
N THR A 146 -8.62 -16.77 -3.78
CA THR A 146 -9.04 -16.48 -2.40
C THR A 146 -7.89 -16.64 -1.42
N GLU A 147 -7.25 -17.80 -1.43
CA GLU A 147 -6.15 -18.10 -0.52
C GLU A 147 -4.91 -17.25 -0.83
N PHE A 148 -4.63 -17.05 -2.10
CA PHE A 148 -3.52 -16.21 -2.55
C PHE A 148 -3.70 -14.75 -2.06
N ASN A 149 -4.87 -14.17 -2.28
CA ASN A 149 -5.19 -12.82 -1.84
C ASN A 149 -5.23 -12.73 -0.30
N ARG A 150 -5.70 -13.77 0.39
CA ARG A 150 -5.67 -13.85 1.84
C ARG A 150 -4.22 -13.78 2.36
N ILE A 151 -3.33 -14.58 1.79
CA ILE A 151 -1.90 -14.59 2.16
C ILE A 151 -1.25 -13.23 1.87
N ILE A 152 -1.57 -12.61 0.74
CA ILE A 152 -1.06 -11.27 0.42
C ILE A 152 -1.53 -10.26 1.47
N ARG A 153 -2.82 -10.24 1.81
CA ARG A 153 -3.37 -9.34 2.84
C ARG A 153 -2.73 -9.58 4.19
N GLU A 154 -2.62 -10.83 4.62
CA GLU A 154 -1.95 -11.17 5.88
C GLU A 154 -0.48 -10.76 5.89
N ASN A 155 0.24 -10.96 4.79
CA ASN A 155 1.64 -10.53 4.67
C ASN A 155 1.77 -9.01 4.76
N GLU A 156 0.88 -8.26 4.08
CA GLU A 156 0.86 -6.80 4.15
C GLU A 156 0.52 -6.28 5.55
N GLU A 157 -0.41 -6.91 6.25
CA GLU A 157 -0.79 -6.54 7.61
C GLU A 157 0.32 -6.83 8.64
N GLN A 158 1.10 -7.88 8.41
CA GLN A 158 2.22 -8.24 9.28
C GLN A 158 3.49 -7.44 8.99
N ARG A 159 3.53 -6.63 7.95
CA ARG A 159 4.70 -5.77 7.67
C ARG A 159 4.98 -4.83 8.82
N MET A 160 6.26 -4.62 9.06
CA MET A 160 6.72 -3.72 10.11
C MET A 160 6.82 -2.28 9.59
N VAL A 161 6.33 -1.37 10.40
CA VAL A 161 6.38 0.08 10.21
C VAL A 161 7.44 0.65 11.14
N ALA A 162 8.39 1.39 10.58
CA ALA A 162 9.39 2.09 11.35
C ALA A 162 8.83 3.42 11.86
N GLY A 163 9.17 3.78 13.10
CA GLY A 163 8.80 5.05 13.69
C GLY A 163 9.90 5.65 14.55
N LEU A 164 9.85 6.96 14.71
CA LEU A 164 10.70 7.75 15.57
C LEU A 164 9.83 8.55 16.55
N VAL A 165 10.24 8.59 17.80
CA VAL A 165 9.58 9.39 18.85
C VAL A 165 10.61 10.26 19.50
N TYR A 166 10.43 11.58 19.46
CA TYR A 166 11.33 12.56 20.05
C TYR A 166 10.62 13.35 21.13
N ILE A 167 11.33 13.65 22.21
CA ILE A 167 10.88 14.61 23.22
C ILE A 167 11.31 16.00 22.72
N ASP A 168 10.35 16.84 22.35
CA ASP A 168 10.62 18.10 21.63
C ASP A 168 11.38 19.13 22.49
N ASN A 169 11.10 19.16 23.78
CA ASN A 169 11.59 20.17 24.72
C ASN A 169 12.35 19.52 25.87
N TYR A 170 13.17 18.50 25.60
CA TYR A 170 13.88 17.70 26.59
C TYR A 170 14.67 18.57 27.59
N ASP A 171 15.59 19.40 27.07
CA ASP A 171 16.47 20.22 27.91
C ASP A 171 15.66 21.21 28.78
N GLU A 172 14.66 21.86 28.17
CA GLU A 172 13.79 22.83 28.91
C GLU A 172 13.00 22.15 30.04
N VAL A 173 12.53 20.94 29.80
CA VAL A 173 11.77 20.16 30.80
C VAL A 173 12.69 19.70 31.93
N ILE A 174 13.88 19.18 31.59
CA ILE A 174 14.89 18.74 32.57
C ILE A 174 15.35 19.92 33.45
N ASP A 175 15.65 21.08 32.85
CA ASP A 175 16.08 22.26 33.56
C ASP A 175 14.98 22.85 34.46
N SER A 176 13.71 22.55 34.19
CA SER A 176 12.57 23.00 35.01
C SER A 176 12.35 22.18 36.27
N VAL A 177 13.10 21.11 36.49
CA VAL A 177 12.92 20.16 37.60
C VAL A 177 14.20 20.06 38.41
N GLU A 178 14.05 19.91 39.74
CA GLU A 178 15.18 19.64 40.65
C GLU A 178 15.95 18.38 40.19
N GLU A 179 17.27 18.39 40.28
CA GLU A 179 18.18 17.34 39.79
C GLU A 179 17.78 15.93 40.27
N VAL A 180 17.35 15.80 41.53
CA VAL A 180 16.91 14.54 42.13
C VAL A 180 15.65 13.97 41.43
N ARG A 181 14.82 14.82 40.84
CA ARG A 181 13.55 14.44 40.17
C ARG A 181 13.68 14.24 38.67
N GLN A 182 14.76 14.71 38.06
CA GLN A 182 14.98 14.61 36.62
C GLN A 182 14.92 13.15 36.12
N SER A 183 15.63 12.25 36.80
CA SER A 183 15.61 10.83 36.50
C SER A 183 14.22 10.18 36.64
N LEU A 184 13.44 10.64 37.65
CA LEU A 184 12.08 10.17 37.85
C LEU A 184 11.15 10.61 36.70
N LEU A 185 11.27 11.89 36.30
CA LEU A 185 10.49 12.41 35.17
C LEU A 185 10.72 11.59 33.90
N MET A 186 11.98 11.36 33.58
CA MET A 186 12.34 10.57 32.39
C MET A 186 11.87 9.12 32.48
N ALA A 187 11.98 8.51 33.68
CA ALA A 187 11.45 7.14 33.85
C ALA A 187 9.93 7.07 33.67
N LEU A 188 9.18 8.10 34.06
CA LEU A 188 7.73 8.15 33.82
C LEU A 188 7.39 8.35 32.35
N VAL A 189 8.13 9.21 31.64
CA VAL A 189 7.97 9.39 30.18
C VAL A 189 8.33 8.09 29.45
N ASP A 190 9.47 7.48 29.75
CA ASP A 190 9.90 6.20 29.20
C ASP A 190 8.82 5.12 29.41
N ARG A 191 8.27 5.05 30.62
CA ARG A 191 7.19 4.12 30.94
C ARG A 191 5.94 4.34 30.08
N LYS A 192 5.53 5.59 29.88
CA LYS A 192 4.37 5.93 29.05
C LYS A 192 4.58 5.52 27.62
N ILE A 193 5.74 5.83 27.04
CA ILE A 193 6.09 5.43 25.65
C ILE A 193 6.08 3.91 25.52
N ASN A 194 6.76 3.18 26.42
CA ASN A 194 6.82 1.73 26.38
C ASN A 194 5.43 1.08 26.54
N GLN A 195 4.62 1.58 27.50
CA GLN A 195 3.27 1.05 27.71
C GLN A 195 2.34 1.30 26.52
N TYR A 196 2.45 2.44 25.85
CA TYR A 196 1.66 2.76 24.70
C TYR A 196 2.00 1.85 23.50
N ILE A 197 3.29 1.72 23.21
CA ILE A 197 3.76 0.89 22.09
C ILE A 197 3.55 -0.61 22.37
N ALA A 198 3.62 -1.04 23.63
CA ALA A 198 3.31 -2.43 24.00
C ALA A 198 1.83 -2.80 23.75
N LYS A 199 0.88 -1.86 23.81
CA LYS A 199 -0.53 -2.12 23.47
C LYS A 199 -0.74 -2.56 22.00
N VAL A 200 0.17 -2.17 21.14
CA VAL A 200 0.17 -2.49 19.70
C VAL A 200 1.26 -3.51 19.34
N ASP A 201 1.68 -4.34 20.29
CA ASP A 201 2.71 -5.38 20.11
C ASP A 201 3.99 -4.83 19.43
N GLY A 202 4.34 -3.59 19.75
CA GLY A 202 5.47 -2.90 19.17
C GLY A 202 6.73 -2.97 20.03
N ILE A 203 7.87 -2.66 19.41
CA ILE A 203 9.19 -2.63 20.05
C ILE A 203 9.63 -1.18 20.18
N VAL A 204 10.18 -0.82 21.33
CA VAL A 204 10.78 0.49 21.61
C VAL A 204 12.27 0.31 21.88
N LYS A 205 13.09 1.10 21.19
CA LYS A 205 14.53 1.19 21.44
C LYS A 205 14.89 2.64 21.71
N LYS A 206 15.36 2.94 22.91
CA LYS A 206 15.92 4.25 23.22
C LYS A 206 17.27 4.42 22.51
N LEU A 207 17.41 5.46 21.71
CA LEU A 207 18.65 5.77 20.95
C LEU A 207 19.49 6.80 21.70
N GLU A 208 18.85 7.88 22.16
CA GLU A 208 19.43 8.98 22.91
C GLU A 208 18.53 9.31 24.11
N ASN A 209 18.88 10.28 24.91
CA ASN A 209 18.08 10.64 26.08
C ASN A 209 16.66 11.08 25.74
N ASP A 210 16.50 11.72 24.59
CA ASP A 210 15.27 12.32 24.07
C ASP A 210 14.71 11.61 22.84
N LYS A 211 15.40 10.56 22.30
CA LYS A 211 15.03 9.94 21.02
C LYS A 211 14.83 8.44 21.15
N TYR A 212 13.74 7.98 20.58
CA TYR A 212 13.35 6.56 20.54
C TYR A 212 13.09 6.12 19.13
N PHE A 213 13.49 4.91 18.81
CA PHE A 213 13.10 4.18 17.63
C PHE A 213 12.02 3.19 18.01
N ILE A 214 10.96 3.11 17.22
CA ILE A 214 9.87 2.18 17.42
C ILE A 214 9.63 1.35 16.16
N ILE A 215 9.18 0.12 16.37
CA ILE A 215 8.71 -0.77 15.31
C ILE A 215 7.34 -1.29 15.71
N ILE A 216 6.37 -1.18 14.83
CA ILE A 216 5.01 -1.68 15.02
C ILE A 216 4.58 -2.47 13.78
N ARG A 217 3.59 -3.37 13.94
CA ARG A 217 2.98 -4.04 12.78
C ARG A 217 1.96 -3.12 12.10
N LYS A 218 1.88 -3.19 10.78
CA LYS A 218 0.93 -2.41 9.98
C LYS A 218 -0.53 -2.67 10.39
N SER A 219 -0.86 -3.89 10.81
CA SER A 219 -2.20 -4.26 11.31
C SER A 219 -2.70 -3.38 12.46
N TYR A 220 -1.79 -2.89 13.33
CA TYR A 220 -2.15 -2.01 14.45
C TYR A 220 -2.21 -0.53 14.08
N PHE A 221 -1.82 -0.19 12.86
CA PHE A 221 -1.73 1.20 12.43
C PHE A 221 -3.08 1.91 12.51
N LYS A 222 -4.14 1.27 12.04
CA LYS A 222 -5.50 1.79 12.11
C LYS A 222 -5.95 2.10 13.54
N GLN A 223 -5.58 1.26 14.51
CA GLN A 223 -5.86 1.49 15.93
C GLN A 223 -5.17 2.76 16.46
N LEU A 224 -3.93 3.02 16.03
CA LEU A 224 -3.22 4.25 16.41
C LEU A 224 -3.86 5.50 15.79
N GLU A 225 -4.37 5.41 14.57
CA GLU A 225 -5.11 6.51 13.92
C GLU A 225 -6.43 6.80 14.62
N GLU A 226 -7.20 5.77 14.96
CA GLU A 226 -8.46 5.89 15.69
C GLU A 226 -8.26 6.48 17.08
N ASP A 227 -7.19 6.08 17.77
CA ASP A 227 -6.75 6.63 19.07
C ASP A 227 -6.16 8.04 18.94
N LYS A 228 -5.93 8.55 17.72
CA LYS A 228 -5.33 9.87 17.44
C LYS A 228 -4.02 10.11 18.16
N PHE A 229 -3.25 9.05 18.40
CA PHE A 229 -1.97 9.11 19.10
C PHE A 229 -2.09 9.72 20.51
N SER A 230 -2.97 9.15 21.33
CA SER A 230 -3.22 9.62 22.72
C SER A 230 -1.96 9.69 23.59
N LEU A 231 -0.88 9.03 23.19
CA LEU A 231 0.44 9.13 23.82
C LEU A 231 0.92 10.59 23.95
N LEU A 232 0.58 11.46 22.98
CA LEU A 232 0.95 12.88 23.02
C LEU A 232 0.38 13.56 24.27
N ASP A 233 -0.90 13.33 24.55
CA ASP A 233 -1.57 13.89 25.73
C ASP A 233 -1.17 13.18 27.02
N ASP A 234 -0.96 11.87 26.95
CA ASP A 234 -0.51 11.05 28.08
C ASP A 234 0.84 11.53 28.63
N VAL A 235 1.79 11.87 27.76
CA VAL A 235 3.10 12.37 28.17
C VAL A 235 3.00 13.80 28.68
N LYS A 236 2.20 14.67 28.10
CA LYS A 236 1.93 16.02 28.62
C LYS A 236 1.34 16.01 30.03
N SER A 237 0.56 15.00 30.36
CA SER A 237 -0.06 14.85 31.68
C SER A 237 0.92 14.47 32.78
N VAL A 238 2.16 14.09 32.45
CA VAL A 238 3.19 13.74 33.42
C VAL A 238 3.62 14.99 34.16
N ASN A 239 3.30 15.08 35.46
CA ASN A 239 3.65 16.21 36.33
C ASN A 239 4.19 15.70 37.65
N ILE A 240 5.43 16.06 37.95
CA ILE A 240 6.12 15.79 39.22
C ILE A 240 6.65 17.09 39.85
N GLY A 241 6.06 18.21 39.47
CA GLY A 241 6.51 19.55 39.85
C GLY A 241 7.31 20.25 38.75
N ASN A 242 7.30 19.71 37.53
CA ASN A 242 7.88 20.35 36.35
C ASN A 242 7.05 21.58 35.95
N GLY A 243 7.71 22.73 35.80
CA GLY A 243 7.07 23.97 35.37
C GLY A 243 6.64 24.00 33.92
N ILE A 244 7.17 23.07 33.10
CA ILE A 244 6.94 22.94 31.67
C ILE A 244 6.52 21.48 31.37
N PRO A 245 5.38 21.23 30.72
CA PRO A 245 5.00 19.87 30.32
C PRO A 245 5.93 19.33 29.24
N ALA A 246 6.25 18.03 29.31
CA ALA A 246 6.97 17.35 28.23
C ALA A 246 6.06 17.18 27.00
N THR A 247 6.57 17.46 25.83
CA THR A 247 5.87 17.24 24.55
C THR A 247 6.62 16.24 23.69
N LEU A 248 5.89 15.50 22.86
CA LEU A 248 6.44 14.50 21.94
C LEU A 248 6.13 14.85 20.49
N SER A 249 7.09 14.54 19.63
CA SER A 249 6.85 14.36 18.20
C SER A 249 6.98 12.89 17.84
N ILE A 250 6.05 12.39 16.99
CA ILE A 250 6.05 11.03 16.50
C ILE A 250 6.12 11.08 14.97
N GLY A 251 7.07 10.39 14.36
CA GLY A 251 7.18 10.22 12.92
C GLY A 251 7.06 8.76 12.55
N LEU A 252 6.07 8.39 11.71
CA LEU A 252 5.88 7.04 11.20
C LEU A 252 6.09 7.00 9.69
N GLY A 253 6.76 5.97 9.21
CA GLY A 253 7.00 5.75 7.80
C GLY A 253 6.37 4.46 7.31
N LEU A 254 5.43 4.54 6.37
CA LEU A 254 4.81 3.40 5.73
C LEU A 254 5.35 3.24 4.32
N SER A 255 6.05 2.14 4.06
CA SER A 255 6.51 1.79 2.72
C SER A 255 6.27 0.31 2.45
N SER A 256 5.83 0.01 1.22
CA SER A 256 5.75 -1.35 0.69
C SER A 256 7.07 -1.81 0.05
N ASP A 257 8.00 -0.89 -0.25
CA ASP A 257 9.20 -1.22 -1.01
C ASP A 257 10.27 -1.89 -0.14
N SER A 258 10.62 -1.25 1.00
CA SER A 258 11.62 -1.79 1.91
C SER A 258 11.53 -1.19 3.31
N TYR A 259 12.09 -1.89 4.31
CA TYR A 259 12.23 -1.35 5.67
C TYR A 259 13.13 -0.13 5.74
N ALA A 260 14.17 -0.04 4.89
CA ALA A 260 15.02 1.13 4.77
C ALA A 260 14.23 2.35 4.31
N GLN A 261 13.34 2.17 3.33
CA GLN A 261 12.45 3.24 2.86
C GLN A 261 11.41 3.63 3.92
N SER A 262 10.86 2.67 4.66
CA SER A 262 9.99 2.92 5.81
C SER A 262 10.70 3.80 6.86
N TYR A 263 11.96 3.49 7.20
CA TYR A 263 12.77 4.31 8.10
C TYR A 263 13.05 5.72 7.53
N ASN A 264 13.37 5.84 6.25
CA ASN A 264 13.56 7.14 5.61
C ASN A 264 12.28 7.99 5.66
N TYR A 265 11.13 7.38 5.45
CA TYR A 265 9.84 8.07 5.59
C TYR A 265 9.60 8.50 7.05
N ALA A 266 9.94 7.66 8.03
CA ALA A 266 9.84 8.03 9.44
C ALA A 266 10.73 9.24 9.80
N ARG A 267 11.95 9.32 9.22
CA ARG A 267 12.83 10.48 9.38
C ARG A 267 12.22 11.76 8.80
N VAL A 268 11.71 11.67 7.58
CA VAL A 268 11.03 12.83 6.98
C VAL A 268 9.81 13.24 7.79
N ALA A 269 9.05 12.27 8.30
CA ALA A 269 7.86 12.53 9.11
C ALA A 269 8.20 13.24 10.43
N ILE A 270 9.25 12.80 11.15
CA ILE A 270 9.66 13.44 12.40
C ILE A 270 10.20 14.86 12.16
N ASP A 271 10.96 15.06 11.08
CA ASP A 271 11.46 16.40 10.71
C ASP A 271 10.30 17.36 10.41
N LEU A 272 9.26 16.88 9.73
CA LEU A 272 8.04 17.66 9.47
C LEU A 272 7.27 17.97 10.75
N ALA A 273 7.22 17.04 11.71
CA ALA A 273 6.61 17.29 13.02
C ALA A 273 7.34 18.40 13.78
N LEU A 274 8.66 18.31 13.85
CA LEU A 274 9.50 19.32 14.52
C LEU A 274 9.45 20.68 13.84
N ALA A 275 9.50 20.73 12.51
CA ALA A 275 9.41 21.98 11.74
C ALA A 275 8.09 22.74 11.97
N ARG A 276 7.02 22.04 12.36
CA ARG A 276 5.71 22.63 12.68
C ARG A 276 5.55 23.00 14.16
N GLY A 277 6.60 22.83 14.95
CA GLY A 277 6.63 23.18 16.37
C GLY A 277 6.44 22.02 17.33
N GLY A 278 6.52 20.78 16.84
CA GLY A 278 6.42 19.57 17.65
C GLY A 278 4.98 19.27 18.11
N ASP A 279 4.87 18.42 19.14
CA ASP A 279 3.61 18.07 19.80
C ASP A 279 2.58 17.45 18.85
N GLN A 280 3.02 16.58 17.94
CA GLN A 280 2.18 15.97 16.92
C GLN A 280 2.74 14.65 16.43
N ALA A 281 1.86 13.81 15.88
CA ALA A 281 2.25 12.64 15.11
C ALA A 281 2.11 12.93 13.62
N VAL A 282 3.09 12.55 12.86
CA VAL A 282 3.15 12.69 11.40
C VAL A 282 3.40 11.32 10.79
N ILE A 283 2.61 10.99 9.80
CA ILE A 283 2.71 9.76 9.04
C ILE A 283 3.08 10.10 7.61
N LYS A 284 4.10 9.44 7.08
CA LYS A 284 4.47 9.54 5.68
C LYS A 284 4.36 8.19 5.01
N ASP A 285 3.62 8.16 3.90
CA ASP A 285 3.56 7.03 2.96
C ASP A 285 3.95 7.47 1.54
N CYS A 286 3.78 6.59 0.56
CA CYS A 286 4.02 6.89 -0.85
C CYS A 286 3.02 7.91 -1.43
N ASN A 287 1.81 8.04 -0.84
CA ASN A 287 0.73 8.90 -1.33
C ASN A 287 0.80 10.30 -0.75
N GLY A 288 1.44 10.49 0.43
CA GLY A 288 1.50 11.80 1.04
C GLY A 288 1.93 11.82 2.50
N VAL A 289 1.43 12.82 3.21
CA VAL A 289 1.73 13.04 4.63
C VAL A 289 0.44 13.37 5.37
N THR A 290 0.20 12.66 6.46
CA THR A 290 -0.96 12.87 7.35
C THR A 290 -0.49 13.35 8.72
N TYR A 291 -1.25 14.25 9.35
CA TYR A 291 -0.90 14.89 10.62
C TYR A 291 -1.97 14.63 11.67
N TYR A 292 -1.54 14.29 12.90
CA TYR A 292 -2.38 14.11 14.08
C TYR A 292 -1.85 14.96 15.26
N GLY A 293 -2.73 15.60 16.01
CA GLY A 293 -2.34 16.54 17.07
C GLY A 293 -1.95 17.92 16.52
N GLY A 294 -1.18 18.67 17.28
CA GLY A 294 -0.71 20.00 16.90
C GLY A 294 -1.81 21.05 16.88
N LYS A 295 -2.23 21.57 18.03
CA LYS A 295 -3.12 22.74 18.08
C LYS A 295 -2.36 23.98 17.64
N ARG A 296 -2.65 24.46 16.43
CA ARG A 296 -2.05 25.64 15.78
C ARG A 296 -2.03 26.92 16.64
N GLU A 297 -2.87 27.02 17.67
CA GLU A 297 -3.03 28.28 18.42
C GLU A 297 -2.10 28.44 19.65
N GLN A 298 -1.63 27.34 20.25
CA GLN A 298 -0.81 27.46 21.50
C GLN A 298 0.69 27.67 21.22
N THR A 299 1.23 27.09 20.14
CA THR A 299 2.67 27.17 19.82
C THR A 299 3.07 28.60 19.45
N ALA A 300 2.24 29.33 18.70
CA ALA A 300 2.51 30.73 18.36
C ALA A 300 2.49 31.68 19.57
N LYS A 301 1.63 31.41 20.56
CA LYS A 301 1.58 32.22 21.79
C LYS A 301 2.75 31.96 22.73
N ASN A 302 3.10 30.66 22.93
CA ASN A 302 4.22 30.30 23.82
C ASN A 302 5.57 30.73 23.23
N THR A 303 5.78 30.52 21.91
CA THR A 303 7.01 30.96 21.24
C THR A 303 7.15 32.50 21.30
N ARG A 304 6.07 33.25 21.09
CA ARG A 304 6.10 34.71 21.20
C ARG A 304 6.36 35.19 22.65
N VAL A 305 5.79 34.53 23.64
CA VAL A 305 6.02 34.87 25.08
C VAL A 305 7.47 34.53 25.44
N LYS A 306 7.96 33.33 25.11
CA LYS A 306 9.35 32.92 25.33
C LYS A 306 10.34 33.85 24.60
N ALA A 307 10.08 34.19 23.34
CA ALA A 307 10.90 35.11 22.58
C ALA A 307 10.93 36.51 23.24
N ARG A 308 9.79 36.98 23.72
CA ARG A 308 9.69 38.27 24.43
C ARG A 308 10.45 38.27 25.73
N VAL A 309 10.34 37.22 26.54
CA VAL A 309 11.08 37.07 27.80
C VAL A 309 12.58 37.01 27.55
N LYS A 310 13.03 36.20 26.57
CA LYS A 310 14.45 36.13 26.17
C LYS A 310 14.95 37.48 25.63
N ALA A 311 14.15 38.17 24.83
CA ALA A 311 14.47 39.49 24.30
C ALA A 311 14.60 40.55 25.42
N GLU A 312 13.74 40.52 26.44
CA GLU A 312 13.81 41.42 27.57
C GLU A 312 15.04 41.15 28.46
N ALA A 313 15.32 39.87 28.74
CA ALA A 313 16.54 39.47 29.46
C ALA A 313 17.81 39.93 28.70
N LEU A 314 17.85 39.71 27.36
CA LEU A 314 18.94 40.15 26.50
C LEU A 314 19.09 41.68 26.53
N ARG A 315 17.99 42.41 26.48
CA ARG A 315 17.97 43.87 26.61
C ARG A 315 18.56 44.32 27.94
N GLU A 316 18.18 43.70 29.06
CA GLU A 316 18.75 43.98 30.39
C GLU A 316 20.27 43.78 30.40
N PHE A 317 20.78 42.64 29.90
CA PHE A 317 22.20 42.37 29.81
C PHE A 317 22.95 43.40 28.96
N ILE A 318 22.40 43.78 27.80
CA ILE A 318 22.99 44.81 26.94
C ILE A 318 23.02 46.16 27.63
N THR A 319 21.95 46.51 28.35
CA THR A 319 21.83 47.82 29.00
C THR A 319 22.85 48.03 30.11
N VAL A 320 23.23 46.99 30.86
CA VAL A 320 24.19 47.03 31.98
C VAL A 320 25.64 47.13 31.50
N LYS A 321 25.96 46.78 30.24
CA LYS A 321 27.33 46.72 29.71
C LYS A 321 27.64 47.90 28.80
N ASP A 322 28.91 48.40 28.80
CA ASP A 322 29.33 49.49 27.95
C ASP A 322 29.76 49.00 26.54
N LYS A 323 30.24 47.78 26.46
CA LYS A 323 30.70 47.17 25.20
C LYS A 323 30.12 45.78 25.05
N ILE A 324 29.62 45.49 23.87
CA ILE A 324 29.05 44.21 23.49
C ILE A 324 29.85 43.56 22.38
N PHE A 325 30.30 42.32 22.58
CA PHE A 325 30.97 41.52 21.54
C PHE A 325 30.03 40.39 21.16
N VAL A 326 29.68 40.31 19.90
CA VAL A 326 28.80 39.27 19.33
C VAL A 326 29.65 38.32 18.51
N MET A 327 29.62 37.03 18.84
CA MET A 327 30.34 35.97 18.14
C MET A 327 29.38 34.86 17.74
N GLY A 328 29.53 34.38 16.51
CA GLY A 328 28.88 33.15 16.07
C GLY A 328 29.73 31.89 16.37
N HIS A 329 29.35 30.75 15.85
CA HIS A 329 30.16 29.54 15.91
C HIS A 329 31.44 29.65 15.03
N LYS A 330 32.43 28.77 15.25
CA LYS A 330 33.77 28.84 14.66
C LYS A 330 33.77 28.94 13.11
N LEU A 331 32.88 28.22 12.44
CA LEU A 331 32.66 28.28 11.00
C LEU A 331 31.40 29.12 10.74
N THR A 332 31.54 30.44 10.73
CA THR A 332 30.40 31.36 10.60
C THR A 332 29.75 31.21 9.21
N ASP A 333 28.50 30.81 9.20
CA ASP A 333 27.62 30.77 8.02
C ASP A 333 26.73 32.03 7.92
N VAL A 334 25.99 32.15 6.82
CA VAL A 334 25.11 33.31 6.56
C VAL A 334 24.06 33.48 7.66
N ASP A 335 23.54 32.39 8.23
CA ASP A 335 22.51 32.42 9.27
C ASP A 335 23.10 32.94 10.60
N ALA A 336 24.27 32.44 11.00
CA ALA A 336 24.96 32.91 12.20
C ALA A 336 25.37 34.38 12.08
N PHE A 337 25.82 34.81 10.88
CA PHE A 337 26.18 36.21 10.62
C PHE A 337 24.91 37.09 10.64
N GLY A 338 23.82 36.68 10.04
CA GLY A 338 22.54 37.39 10.06
C GLY A 338 22.00 37.57 11.48
N ALA A 339 22.09 36.52 12.31
CA ALA A 339 21.73 36.60 13.73
C ALA A 339 22.62 37.58 14.50
N ALA A 340 23.96 37.54 14.27
CA ALA A 340 24.91 38.46 14.87
C ALA A 340 24.63 39.91 14.48
N MET A 341 24.29 40.19 13.23
CA MET A 341 23.87 41.50 12.74
C MET A 341 22.59 42.00 13.44
N GLY A 342 21.63 41.11 13.73
CA GLY A 342 20.42 41.43 14.48
C GLY A 342 20.74 41.91 15.89
N ILE A 343 21.57 41.18 16.64
CA ILE A 343 22.01 41.55 17.99
C ILE A 343 22.85 42.83 17.97
N TYR A 344 23.76 42.99 17.01
CA TYR A 344 24.54 44.20 16.82
C TYR A 344 23.65 45.43 16.65
N ARG A 345 22.62 45.35 15.80
CA ARG A 345 21.66 46.44 15.61
C ARG A 345 20.84 46.74 16.84
N ALA A 346 20.44 45.71 17.58
CA ALA A 346 19.73 45.88 18.88
C ALA A 346 20.62 46.62 19.92
N ALA A 347 21.90 46.26 20.01
CA ALA A 347 22.83 46.94 20.89
C ALA A 347 23.08 48.42 20.53
N LEU A 348 23.20 48.71 19.21
CA LEU A 348 23.30 50.09 18.73
C LEU A 348 22.03 50.92 19.05
N ALA A 349 20.84 50.31 18.92
CA ALA A 349 19.58 50.98 19.24
C ALA A 349 19.44 51.30 20.74
N LEU A 350 20.19 50.61 21.60
CA LEU A 350 20.33 50.89 23.05
C LEU A 350 21.54 51.78 23.36
N GLU A 351 22.08 52.47 22.36
CA GLU A 351 23.23 53.40 22.45
C GLU A 351 24.51 52.75 23.04
N LYS A 352 24.68 51.42 22.82
CA LYS A 352 25.85 50.69 23.28
C LYS A 352 26.87 50.48 22.16
N ARG A 353 28.17 50.43 22.52
CA ARG A 353 29.24 50.06 21.57
C ARG A 353 29.18 48.56 21.33
N ALA A 354 28.91 48.14 20.11
CA ALA A 354 28.87 46.73 19.74
C ALA A 354 29.90 46.39 18.67
N TYR A 355 30.38 45.15 18.67
CA TYR A 355 31.36 44.63 17.74
C TYR A 355 30.96 43.19 17.35
N ILE A 356 31.04 42.87 16.08
CA ILE A 356 30.88 41.48 15.62
C ILE A 356 32.32 40.92 15.44
N VAL A 357 32.55 39.77 16.08
CA VAL A 357 33.84 39.09 16.01
C VAL A 357 33.70 37.86 15.13
N ILE A 358 34.50 37.76 14.04
CA ILE A 358 34.48 36.67 13.10
C ILE A 358 35.93 36.14 13.03
N ASN A 359 36.12 34.82 13.18
CA ASN A 359 37.43 34.17 13.07
C ASN A 359 37.89 34.03 11.64
N GLU A 360 37.02 33.54 10.76
CA GLU A 360 37.32 33.31 9.35
C GLU A 360 36.09 33.70 8.52
N VAL A 361 36.34 34.36 7.41
CA VAL A 361 35.29 34.72 6.44
C VAL A 361 35.24 33.61 5.40
N SER A 362 34.11 32.86 5.40
CA SER A 362 33.88 31.84 4.36
C SER A 362 33.50 32.49 3.04
N ALA A 363 33.69 31.78 1.93
CA ALA A 363 33.29 32.24 0.59
C ALA A 363 31.76 32.45 0.42
N SER A 364 30.98 32.02 1.41
CA SER A 364 29.52 32.19 1.46
C SER A 364 29.04 33.42 2.25
N LEU A 365 29.95 34.15 2.88
CA LEU A 365 29.73 35.43 3.55
C LEU A 365 30.18 36.59 2.66
#